data_9490c759808b75ade72d0f7386988db6
#
_entry.id   9490c759808b75ade72d0f7386988db6
#
_cell.length_a   1.000
_cell.length_b   1.000
_cell.length_c   1.000
_cell.angle_alpha   90.00
_cell.angle_beta   90.00
_cell.angle_gamma   90.00
#
_symmetry.space_group_name_H-M   'P 1'
#
loop_
_entity.id
_entity.type
_entity.pdbx_description
1 polymer ?
#
loop_
_entity_poly.entity_id
_entity_poly.type
_entity_poly.pdbx_seq_one_letter_code
_entity_poly.pdbx_strand_id
1 'polypeptide(L)' 'MDYRLYLIRGGRIRDVVDIRAADDSAALAEAEKKAAGFAAELWCESRLIGSFASASAA' A
#
# COMPACT_ATOMS: atom_id res chain seq x y z
N MET A 1 -14.90 -0.58 3.26
CA MET A 1 -14.06 0.57 3.62
C MET A 1 -13.11 0.87 2.48
N ASP A 2 -12.82 2.12 2.30
CA ASP A 2 -11.96 2.56 1.20
C ASP A 2 -10.57 2.86 1.71
N TYR A 3 -9.58 2.32 1.01
CA TYR A 3 -8.18 2.48 1.36
C TYR A 3 -7.42 3.03 0.16
N ARG A 4 -6.29 3.68 0.42
CA ARG A 4 -5.38 4.14 -0.61
C ARG A 4 -4.02 3.53 -0.43
N LEU A 5 -3.51 2.98 -1.51
CA LEU A 5 -2.16 2.43 -1.54
C LEU A 5 -1.28 3.35 -2.36
N TYR A 6 -0.28 3.92 -1.71
CA TYR A 6 0.69 4.80 -2.37
C TYR A 6 1.92 3.98 -2.73
N LEU A 7 2.19 3.85 -4.01
CA LEU A 7 3.37 3.14 -4.49
C LEU A 7 4.54 4.11 -4.55
N ILE A 8 5.65 3.73 -3.94
CA ILE A 8 6.79 4.63 -3.74
C ILE A 8 8.00 4.10 -4.49
N ARG A 9 8.64 4.96 -5.28
CA ARG A 9 9.88 4.65 -5.98
C ARG A 9 10.83 5.84 -5.86
N GLY A 10 12.08 5.56 -5.49
CA GLY A 10 13.08 6.61 -5.34
C GLY A 10 12.69 7.67 -4.33
N GLY A 11 11.99 7.28 -3.27
CA GLY A 11 11.54 8.20 -2.23
C GLY A 11 10.35 9.07 -2.61
N ARG A 12 9.69 8.77 -3.73
CA ARG A 12 8.55 9.56 -4.21
C ARG A 12 7.35 8.66 -4.46
N ILE A 13 6.15 9.19 -4.22
CA ILE A 13 4.91 8.53 -4.57
C ILE A 13 4.78 8.58 -6.09
N ARG A 14 4.73 7.40 -6.72
CA ARG A 14 4.65 7.28 -8.16
C ARG A 14 3.27 6.90 -8.66
N ASP A 15 2.48 6.26 -7.79
CA ASP A 15 1.17 5.81 -8.19
C ASP A 15 0.28 5.69 -6.96
N VAL A 16 -1.02 5.76 -7.18
CA VAL A 16 -2.02 5.62 -6.12
C VAL A 16 -3.06 4.63 -6.59
N VAL A 17 -3.29 3.61 -5.78
CA VAL A 17 -4.26 2.56 -6.09
C VAL A 17 -5.36 2.58 -5.03
N ASP A 18 -6.61 2.66 -5.46
CA ASP A 18 -7.74 2.59 -4.55
C ASP A 18 -8.05 1.12 -4.26
N ILE A 19 -8.22 0.82 -2.98
CA ILE A 19 -8.54 -0.54 -2.54
C ILE A 19 -9.80 -0.48 -1.70
N ARG A 20 -10.73 -1.40 -1.95
CA ARG A 20 -11.92 -1.58 -1.12
C ARG A 20 -11.81 -2.93 -0.44
N ALA A 21 -12.00 -2.92 0.86
CA ALA A 21 -11.91 -4.14 1.67
C ALA A 21 -12.83 -4.04 2.87
N ALA A 22 -13.17 -5.18 3.43
CA ALA A 22 -14.09 -5.25 4.58
C ALA A 22 -13.42 -4.77 5.86
N ASP A 23 -12.12 -5.00 6.00
CA ASP A 23 -11.35 -4.61 7.18
C ASP A 23 -9.88 -4.40 6.83
N ASP A 24 -9.10 -3.96 7.81
CA ASP A 24 -7.69 -3.66 7.63
C ASP A 24 -6.90 -4.89 7.18
N SER A 25 -7.21 -6.05 7.72
CA SER A 25 -6.51 -7.29 7.39
C SER A 25 -6.68 -7.64 5.91
N ALA A 26 -7.90 -7.57 5.41
CA ALA A 26 -8.20 -7.82 4.01
C ALA A 26 -7.53 -6.78 3.11
N ALA A 27 -7.53 -5.52 3.56
CA ALA A 27 -6.89 -4.43 2.83
C ALA A 27 -5.38 -4.65 2.72
N LEU A 28 -4.74 -5.08 3.80
CA LEU A 28 -3.30 -5.35 3.80
C LEU A 28 -2.93 -6.48 2.84
N ALA A 29 -3.74 -7.54 2.81
CA ALA A 29 -3.50 -8.66 1.90
C ALA A 29 -3.61 -8.21 0.44
N GLU A 30 -4.60 -7.39 0.13
CA GLU A 30 -4.80 -6.86 -1.20
C GLU A 30 -3.66 -5.89 -1.58
N ALA A 31 -3.27 -5.05 -0.62
CA ALA A 31 -2.20 -4.09 -0.82
C ALA A 31 -0.87 -4.77 -1.15
N GLU A 32 -0.57 -5.87 -0.48
CA GLU A 32 0.66 -6.62 -0.74
C GLU A 32 0.71 -7.11 -2.18
N LYS A 33 -0.41 -7.61 -2.70
CA LYS A 33 -0.49 -8.05 -4.09
C LYS A 33 -0.31 -6.88 -5.06
N LYS A 34 -0.95 -5.76 -4.76
CA LYS A 34 -0.88 -4.58 -5.63
C LYS A 34 0.49 -3.94 -5.60
N ALA A 35 1.16 -3.96 -4.45
CA ALA A 35 2.51 -3.41 -4.33
C ALA A 35 3.53 -4.20 -5.13
N ALA A 36 3.32 -5.53 -5.26
CA ALA A 36 4.14 -6.40 -6.10
C ALA A 36 5.64 -6.25 -5.82
N GLY A 37 6.01 -6.18 -4.55
CA GLY A 37 7.41 -6.07 -4.15
C GLY A 37 7.97 -4.66 -4.12
N PHE A 38 7.20 -3.65 -4.53
CA PHE A 38 7.64 -2.25 -4.42
C PHE A 38 7.32 -1.69 -3.03
N ALA A 39 8.06 -0.65 -2.66
CA ALA A 39 7.74 0.08 -1.44
C ALA A 39 6.36 0.72 -1.58
N ALA A 40 5.58 0.69 -0.51
CA ALA A 40 4.22 1.21 -0.56
C ALA A 40 3.72 1.52 0.84
N GLU A 41 2.70 2.39 0.91
CA GLU A 41 2.02 2.70 2.16
C GLU A 41 0.52 2.56 1.94
N LEU A 42 -0.15 1.90 2.87
CA LEU A 42 -1.59 1.73 2.83
C LEU A 42 -2.24 2.65 3.86
N TRP A 43 -3.15 3.48 3.39
CA TRP A 43 -3.83 4.46 4.22
C TRP A 43 -5.34 4.28 4.15
N CYS A 44 -6.00 4.55 5.27
CA CYS A 44 -7.45 4.70 5.34
C CYS A 44 -7.71 6.10 5.87
N GLU A 45 -8.12 6.99 4.98
CA GLU A 45 -8.28 8.42 5.28
C GLU A 45 -6.95 8.98 5.79
N SER A 46 -6.90 9.47 7.03
CA SER A 46 -5.67 10.03 7.60
C SER A 46 -4.89 9.04 8.46
N ARG A 47 -5.29 7.77 8.45
CA ARG A 47 -4.70 6.74 9.30
C ARG A 47 -3.83 5.80 8.49
N LEU A 48 -2.58 5.68 8.86
CA LEU A 48 -1.67 4.73 8.23
C LEU A 48 -1.99 3.32 8.73
N ILE A 49 -2.33 2.43 7.80
CA ILE A 49 -2.68 1.05 8.13
C ILE A 49 -1.44 0.16 8.14
N GLY A 50 -0.56 0.35 7.17
CA GLY A 50 0.65 -0.43 7.08
C GLY A 50 1.58 0.09 6.01
N SER A 51 2.80 -0.40 6.00
CA SER A 51 3.77 -0.04 4.98
C SER A 51 4.53 -1.27 4.52
N PHE A 52 5.00 -1.21 3.28
CA PHE A 52 5.73 -2.30 2.65
C PHE A 52 7.08 -1.78 2.19
N ALA A 53 8.14 -2.52 2.51
CA ALA A 53 9.46 -2.18 2.03
C ALA A 53 9.69 -2.81 0.65
N SER A 54 10.60 -2.21 -0.11
CA SER A 54 10.96 -2.77 -1.41
C SER A 54 11.61 -4.13 -1.22
N ALA A 55 11.08 -5.13 -1.92
CA ALA A 55 11.62 -6.48 -1.85
C ALA A 55 12.90 -6.63 -2.67
N SER A 56 13.20 -5.67 -3.52
CA SER A 56 14.37 -5.70 -4.38
C SER A 56 15.60 -5.05 -3.73
N ALA A 57 15.52 -4.71 -2.47
CA ALA A 57 16.66 -4.17 -1.73
C ALA A 57 17.68 -5.27 -1.54
N ALA A 58 18.62 -5.33 -2.42
CA ALA A 58 19.71 -6.29 -2.31
C ALA A 58 20.89 -5.64 -1.63
#